data_2f740c45a916bc3237042d4636e2a852
#
_entry.id   2f740c45a916bc3237042d4636e2a852
#
_cell.length_a   1.000
_cell.length_b   1.000
_cell.length_c   1.000
_cell.angle_alpha   90.00
_cell.angle_beta   90.00
_cell.angle_gamma   90.00
#
_symmetry.space_group_name_H-M   'P 1'
#
loop_
_entity.id
_entity.type
_entity.pdbx_description
1 polymer ?
#
loop_
_entity_poly.entity_id
_entity_poly.type
_entity_poly.pdbx_seq_one_letter_code
_entity_poly.pdbx_strand_id
1 'polypeptide(L)'
;MTPSPRSDRPRIYADEDVDRPLIEALQSRGFDVLTVQITRSFGEDDPAQLERAAAAGRVLLTFNRRHFRRLHASWLEGGRVHPGIVTIPQSGTAERRALRVAMLLDWLGAARLSSRFVTWIDLQTRLHAGEHIEGYTDADARMALGLDEARLA
;
A
#
# COMPACT_ATOMS: atom_id res chain seq x y z
N MET A 1 17.19 18.08 -11.37
CA MET A 1 17.62 17.46 -10.11
C MET A 1 16.60 16.41 -9.71
N THR A 2 16.96 15.16 -9.76
CA THR A 2 16.10 14.08 -9.26
C THR A 2 16.00 14.23 -7.75
N PRO A 3 14.77 14.21 -7.18
CA PRO A 3 14.66 14.21 -5.73
C PRO A 3 15.38 12.98 -5.17
N SER A 4 16.20 13.18 -4.15
CA SER A 4 16.78 12.07 -3.40
C SER A 4 15.67 11.12 -2.98
N PRO A 5 15.90 9.79 -3.04
CA PRO A 5 14.92 8.88 -2.48
C PRO A 5 14.67 9.31 -1.03
N ARG A 6 13.39 9.52 -0.71
CA ARG A 6 13.03 9.89 0.66
C ARG A 6 13.46 8.76 1.58
N SER A 7 14.46 9.01 2.42
CA SER A 7 15.01 8.01 3.34
C SER A 7 13.98 7.51 4.36
N ASP A 8 12.87 8.24 4.50
CA ASP A 8 11.77 7.94 5.41
C ASP A 8 10.55 7.31 4.71
N ARG A 9 10.68 7.01 3.40
CA ARG A 9 9.58 6.43 2.63
C ARG A 9 9.28 5.03 3.15
N PRO A 10 7.99 4.70 3.40
CA PRO A 10 7.64 3.36 3.88
C PRO A 10 8.13 2.27 2.94
N ARG A 11 8.70 1.21 3.51
CA ARG A 11 9.05 0.01 2.77
C ARG A 11 7.88 -0.96 2.81
N ILE A 12 7.76 -1.79 1.80
CA ILE A 12 6.59 -2.64 1.58
C ILE A 12 6.94 -4.11 1.76
N TYR A 13 6.05 -4.85 2.40
CA TYR A 13 5.98 -6.30 2.35
C TYR A 13 4.72 -6.67 1.56
N ALA A 14 4.90 -7.25 0.38
CA ALA A 14 3.77 -7.68 -0.44
C ALA A 14 3.38 -9.11 -0.09
N ASP A 15 2.11 -9.33 0.28
CA ASP A 15 1.65 -10.66 0.60
C ASP A 15 1.56 -11.55 -0.65
N GLU A 16 1.25 -12.81 -0.43
CA GLU A 16 1.27 -13.86 -1.46
C GLU A 16 0.37 -13.54 -2.68
N ASP A 17 -0.75 -12.84 -2.44
CA ASP A 17 -1.73 -12.56 -3.49
C ASP A 17 -1.40 -11.32 -4.33
N VAL A 18 -0.38 -10.58 -3.95
CA VAL A 18 0.03 -9.38 -4.70
C VAL A 18 0.78 -9.80 -5.96
N ASP A 19 0.24 -9.46 -7.11
CA ASP A 19 0.75 -9.89 -8.40
C ASP A 19 2.04 -9.18 -8.81
N ARG A 20 2.82 -9.86 -9.63
CA ARG A 20 4.11 -9.36 -10.10
C ARG A 20 4.03 -8.01 -10.81
N PRO A 21 3.08 -7.76 -11.72
CA PRO A 21 2.99 -6.44 -12.37
C PRO A 21 2.84 -5.29 -11.38
N LEU A 22 2.08 -5.46 -10.31
CA LEU A 22 1.97 -4.43 -9.27
C LEU A 22 3.29 -4.23 -8.53
N ILE A 23 3.97 -5.33 -8.17
CA ILE A 23 5.27 -5.27 -7.50
C ILE A 23 6.28 -4.51 -8.37
N GLU A 24 6.38 -4.85 -9.65
CA GLU A 24 7.30 -4.18 -10.58
C GLU A 24 6.97 -2.70 -10.75
N ALA A 25 5.69 -2.35 -10.83
CA ALA A 25 5.26 -0.96 -10.95
C ALA A 25 5.62 -0.15 -9.69
N LEU A 26 5.51 -0.74 -8.50
CA LEU A 26 5.93 -0.11 -7.25
C LEU A 26 7.44 0.06 -7.19
N GLN A 27 8.20 -0.94 -7.59
CA GLN A 27 9.66 -0.85 -7.65
C GLN A 27 10.10 0.24 -8.63
N SER A 28 9.42 0.35 -9.78
CA SER A 28 9.68 1.42 -10.76
C SER A 28 9.41 2.81 -10.20
N ARG A 29 8.54 2.93 -9.20
CA ARG A 29 8.29 4.18 -8.49
C ARG A 29 9.26 4.42 -7.34
N GLY A 30 10.25 3.55 -7.15
CA GLY A 30 11.30 3.69 -6.14
C GLY A 30 10.96 3.09 -4.79
N PHE A 31 9.91 2.28 -4.69
CA PHE A 31 9.60 1.58 -3.44
C PHE A 31 10.46 0.33 -3.27
N ASP A 32 10.91 0.12 -2.04
CA ASP A 32 11.57 -1.10 -1.61
C ASP A 32 10.50 -2.13 -1.27
N VAL A 33 10.35 -3.16 -2.08
CA VAL A 33 9.31 -4.19 -1.93
C VAL A 33 9.94 -5.54 -1.65
N LEU A 34 9.64 -6.12 -0.50
CA LEU A 34 9.98 -7.49 -0.15
C LEU A 34 8.78 -8.38 -0.48
N THR A 35 9.03 -9.48 -1.15
CA THR A 35 7.95 -10.42 -1.54
C THR A 35 8.10 -11.74 -0.82
N VAL A 36 7.00 -12.48 -0.75
CA VAL A 36 6.99 -13.85 -0.23
C VAL A 36 7.99 -14.75 -0.96
N GLN A 37 8.17 -14.54 -2.26
CA GLN A 37 9.12 -15.31 -3.08
C GLN A 37 10.56 -15.14 -2.59
N ILE A 38 10.93 -13.92 -2.22
CA ILE A 38 12.27 -13.62 -1.72
C ILE A 38 12.47 -14.23 -0.34
N THR A 39 11.42 -14.22 0.50
CA THR A 39 11.48 -14.80 1.86
C THR A 39 11.30 -16.30 1.86
N ARG A 40 10.91 -16.91 0.74
CA ARG A 40 10.57 -18.34 0.62
C ARG A 40 9.47 -18.78 1.59
N SER A 41 8.51 -17.91 1.85
CA SER A 41 7.43 -18.17 2.81
C SER A 41 6.09 -18.51 2.12
N PHE A 42 6.15 -19.13 0.95
CA PHE A 42 4.96 -19.61 0.25
C PHE A 42 4.11 -20.52 1.13
N GLY A 43 2.80 -20.33 1.07
CA GLY A 43 1.84 -21.13 1.81
C GLY A 43 1.72 -20.75 3.28
N GLU A 44 2.42 -19.72 3.74
CA GLU A 44 2.21 -19.22 5.10
C GLU A 44 0.86 -18.53 5.21
N ASP A 45 0.22 -18.68 6.36
CA ASP A 45 -1.06 -18.05 6.64
C ASP A 45 -0.92 -16.54 6.86
N ASP A 46 -2.04 -15.83 6.90
CA ASP A 46 -2.07 -14.37 7.07
C ASP A 46 -1.43 -13.91 8.38
N PRO A 47 -1.62 -14.58 9.54
CA PRO A 47 -0.90 -14.21 10.75
C PRO A 47 0.62 -14.22 10.59
N ALA A 48 1.17 -15.24 9.94
CA ALA A 48 2.61 -15.35 9.70
C ALA A 48 3.10 -14.23 8.75
N GLN A 49 2.31 -13.85 7.76
CA GLN A 49 2.63 -12.75 6.86
C GLN A 49 2.75 -11.42 7.62
N LEU A 50 1.83 -11.13 8.52
CA LEU A 50 1.89 -9.91 9.32
C LEU A 50 3.08 -9.93 10.28
N GLU A 51 3.40 -11.08 10.88
CA GLU A 51 4.59 -11.25 11.72
C GLU A 51 5.87 -10.93 10.94
N ARG A 52 5.99 -11.42 9.71
CA ARG A 52 7.15 -11.17 8.86
C ARG A 52 7.26 -9.71 8.45
N ALA A 53 6.16 -9.10 8.09
CA ALA A 53 6.12 -7.68 7.75
C ALA A 53 6.58 -6.83 8.93
N ALA A 54 6.07 -7.11 10.13
CA ALA A 54 6.44 -6.41 11.34
C ALA A 54 7.92 -6.61 11.68
N ALA A 55 8.43 -7.84 11.61
CA ALA A 55 9.83 -8.14 11.86
C ALA A 55 10.76 -7.43 10.89
N ALA A 56 10.32 -7.24 9.64
CA ALA A 56 11.10 -6.53 8.62
C ALA A 56 10.92 -5.00 8.67
N GLY A 57 10.06 -4.48 9.53
CA GLY A 57 9.76 -3.06 9.60
C GLY A 57 9.08 -2.53 8.34
N ARG A 58 8.25 -3.33 7.69
CA ARG A 58 7.62 -3.03 6.41
C ARG A 58 6.10 -2.95 6.54
N VAL A 59 5.51 -2.01 5.81
CA VAL A 59 4.05 -1.94 5.66
C VAL A 59 3.58 -3.14 4.86
N LEU A 60 2.57 -3.85 5.34
CA LEU A 60 2.01 -4.98 4.63
C LEU A 60 1.01 -4.49 3.59
N LEU A 61 1.24 -4.89 2.33
CA LEU A 61 0.34 -4.62 1.21
C LEU A 61 -0.44 -5.89 0.88
N THR A 62 -1.76 -5.78 0.83
CA THR A 62 -2.64 -6.93 0.57
C THR A 62 -3.91 -6.51 -0.15
N PHE A 63 -4.57 -7.47 -0.82
CA PHE A 63 -5.93 -7.32 -1.33
C PHE A 63 -6.96 -7.91 -0.35
N ASN A 64 -6.53 -8.66 0.65
CA ASN A 64 -7.40 -9.39 1.56
C ASN A 64 -7.79 -8.53 2.78
N ARG A 65 -8.70 -7.59 2.53
CA ARG A 65 -9.12 -6.62 3.53
C ARG A 65 -9.72 -7.28 4.79
N ARG A 66 -10.58 -8.27 4.62
CA ARG A 66 -11.32 -8.89 5.73
C ARG A 66 -10.39 -9.57 6.74
N HIS A 67 -9.51 -10.42 6.27
CA HIS A 67 -8.60 -11.17 7.16
C HIS A 67 -7.63 -10.25 7.88
N PHE A 68 -7.03 -9.31 7.16
CA PHE A 68 -6.03 -8.43 7.77
C PHE A 68 -6.66 -7.38 8.69
N ARG A 69 -7.93 -7.02 8.47
CA ARG A 69 -8.65 -6.18 9.42
C ARG A 69 -8.82 -6.89 10.76
N ARG A 70 -9.14 -8.18 10.75
CA ARG A 70 -9.25 -8.99 11.96
C ARG A 70 -7.90 -9.11 12.69
N LEU A 71 -6.84 -9.35 11.94
CA LEU A 71 -5.49 -9.45 12.50
C LEU A 71 -5.06 -8.12 13.13
N HIS A 72 -5.34 -7.02 12.46
CA HIS A 72 -5.09 -5.67 12.98
C HIS A 72 -5.78 -5.48 14.34
N ALA A 73 -7.08 -5.78 14.41
CA ALA A 73 -7.83 -5.66 15.66
C ALA A 73 -7.24 -6.54 16.76
N SER A 74 -6.88 -7.78 16.44
CA SER A 74 -6.25 -8.72 17.38
C SER A 74 -4.92 -8.19 17.91
N TRP A 75 -4.11 -7.62 17.05
CA TRP A 75 -2.82 -7.04 17.46
C TRP A 75 -3.01 -5.86 18.40
N LEU A 76 -3.97 -4.96 18.09
CA LEU A 76 -4.26 -3.82 18.96
C LEU A 76 -4.78 -4.27 20.33
N GLU A 77 -5.67 -5.26 20.37
CA GLU A 77 -6.18 -5.80 21.62
C GLU A 77 -5.06 -6.43 22.48
N GLY A 78 -4.09 -7.05 21.82
CA GLY A 78 -2.93 -7.65 22.50
C GLY A 78 -1.82 -6.67 22.84
N GLY A 79 -2.01 -5.36 22.57
CA GLY A 79 -0.99 -4.35 22.82
C GLY A 79 0.20 -4.44 21.88
N ARG A 80 0.05 -5.11 20.73
CA ARG A 80 1.12 -5.27 19.74
C ARG A 80 1.09 -4.14 18.71
N VAL A 81 2.26 -3.75 18.23
CA VAL A 81 2.39 -2.73 17.19
C VAL A 81 2.88 -3.36 15.88
N HIS A 82 2.42 -2.83 14.76
CA HIS A 82 2.89 -3.23 13.43
C HIS A 82 3.16 -1.98 12.58
N PRO A 83 3.95 -2.10 11.50
CA PRO A 83 4.30 -0.93 10.67
C PRO A 83 3.15 -0.32 9.87
N GLY A 84 2.05 -1.03 9.75
CA GLY A 84 0.90 -0.60 8.96
C GLY A 84 0.42 -1.70 8.03
N ILE A 85 -0.86 -1.68 7.71
CA ILE A 85 -1.49 -2.55 6.72
C ILE A 85 -2.22 -1.65 5.72
N VAL A 86 -1.92 -1.85 4.44
CA VAL A 86 -2.55 -1.10 3.35
C VAL A 86 -3.28 -2.08 2.44
N THR A 87 -4.54 -1.79 2.16
CA THR A 87 -5.34 -2.57 1.23
C THR A 87 -5.86 -1.69 0.10
N ILE A 88 -5.84 -2.22 -1.11
CA ILE A 88 -6.40 -1.58 -2.28
C ILE A 88 -7.28 -2.59 -3.03
N PRO A 89 -8.23 -2.12 -3.86
CA PRO A 89 -8.97 -3.03 -4.74
C PRO A 89 -8.03 -3.71 -5.73
N GLN A 90 -8.34 -4.95 -6.06
CA GLN A 90 -7.56 -5.75 -7.01
C GLN A 90 -7.78 -5.32 -8.46
N SER A 91 -8.85 -4.59 -8.73
CA SER A 91 -9.20 -4.14 -10.08
C SER A 91 -8.35 -2.98 -10.57
N GLY A 92 -8.22 -2.88 -11.88
CA GLY A 92 -7.49 -1.81 -12.54
C GLY A 92 -6.12 -2.24 -13.04
N THR A 93 -5.48 -1.38 -13.83
CA THR A 93 -4.14 -1.64 -14.35
C THR A 93 -3.11 -1.67 -13.21
N ALA A 94 -1.98 -2.30 -13.45
CA ALA A 94 -0.88 -2.30 -12.49
C ALA A 94 -0.41 -0.88 -12.17
N GLU A 95 -0.36 0.00 -13.17
CA GLU A 95 0.02 1.39 -12.99
C GLU A 95 -0.95 2.16 -12.09
N ARG A 96 -2.26 1.98 -12.29
CA ARG A 96 -3.27 2.61 -11.43
C ARG A 96 -3.19 2.10 -10.01
N ARG A 97 -3.05 0.78 -9.84
CA ARG A 97 -2.94 0.18 -8.51
C ARG A 97 -1.67 0.62 -7.79
N ALA A 98 -0.55 0.67 -8.50
CA ALA A 98 0.71 1.19 -7.94
C ALA A 98 0.59 2.66 -7.54
N LEU A 99 -0.06 3.48 -8.35
CA LEU A 99 -0.29 4.88 -8.03
C LEU A 99 -1.13 5.04 -6.76
N ARG A 100 -2.17 4.23 -6.59
CA ARG A 100 -2.99 4.23 -5.37
C ARG A 100 -2.17 3.90 -4.13
N VAL A 101 -1.35 2.86 -4.20
CA VAL A 101 -0.45 2.49 -3.10
C VAL A 101 0.54 3.61 -2.81
N ALA A 102 1.19 4.12 -3.84
CA ALA A 102 2.18 5.18 -3.72
C ALA A 102 1.59 6.42 -3.04
N MET A 103 0.42 6.85 -3.48
CA MET A 103 -0.26 8.01 -2.89
C MET A 103 -0.62 7.78 -1.43
N LEU A 104 -1.13 6.60 -1.08
CA LEU A 104 -1.46 6.25 0.31
C LEU A 104 -0.23 6.30 1.21
N LEU A 105 0.86 5.68 0.78
CA LEU A 105 2.07 5.60 1.57
C LEU A 105 2.74 6.97 1.73
N ASP A 106 2.81 7.74 0.66
CA ASP A 106 3.42 9.07 0.71
C ASP A 106 2.53 10.09 1.44
N TRP A 107 1.22 9.93 1.38
CA TRP A 107 0.28 10.78 2.12
C TRP A 107 0.44 10.62 3.63
N LEU A 108 0.52 9.38 4.10
CA LEU A 108 0.57 9.12 5.53
C LEU A 108 2.01 9.09 6.09
N GLY A 109 2.94 8.52 5.34
CA GLY A 109 4.29 8.31 5.84
C GLY A 109 4.36 7.21 6.91
N ALA A 110 5.58 6.75 7.21
CA ALA A 110 5.79 5.63 8.11
C ALA A 110 5.23 5.87 9.52
N ALA A 111 5.38 7.09 10.05
CA ALA A 111 4.92 7.40 11.40
C ALA A 111 3.40 7.31 11.54
N ARG A 112 2.66 7.80 10.55
CA ARG A 112 1.19 7.78 10.57
C ARG A 112 0.61 6.43 10.18
N LEU A 113 1.38 5.58 9.50
CA LEU A 113 0.97 4.21 9.15
C LEU A 113 1.13 3.24 10.31
N SER A 114 2.00 3.56 11.27
CA SER A 114 2.28 2.67 12.40
C SER A 114 1.00 2.28 13.14
N SER A 115 0.76 0.98 13.25
CA SER A 115 -0.41 0.38 13.89
C SER A 115 -1.75 0.84 13.29
N ARG A 116 -1.77 1.16 12.00
CA ARG A 116 -2.98 1.52 11.27
C ARG A 116 -3.34 0.51 10.21
N PHE A 117 -4.63 0.38 9.99
CA PHE A 117 -5.22 -0.33 8.87
C PHE A 117 -5.81 0.71 7.92
N VAL A 118 -5.27 0.82 6.71
CA VAL A 118 -5.62 1.86 5.75
C VAL A 118 -6.16 1.24 4.48
N THR A 119 -7.24 1.79 3.96
CA THR A 119 -7.85 1.34 2.70
C THR A 119 -7.80 2.45 1.65
N TRP A 120 -7.94 2.06 0.39
CA TRP A 120 -8.03 3.04 -0.69
C TRP A 120 -9.19 4.03 -0.48
N ILE A 121 -10.29 3.60 0.14
CA ILE A 121 -11.44 4.46 0.39
C ILE A 121 -11.06 5.66 1.26
N ASP A 122 -10.13 5.49 2.20
CA ASP A 122 -9.68 6.58 3.07
C ASP A 122 -9.11 7.75 2.25
N LEU A 123 -8.34 7.46 1.21
CA LEU A 123 -7.78 8.48 0.34
C LEU A 123 -8.76 8.90 -0.77
N GLN A 124 -9.50 7.95 -1.33
CA GLN A 124 -10.47 8.20 -2.40
C GLN A 124 -11.47 9.29 -2.00
N THR A 125 -12.00 9.21 -0.80
CA THR A 125 -12.94 10.21 -0.28
C THR A 125 -12.33 11.61 -0.27
N ARG A 126 -11.07 11.71 0.13
CA ARG A 126 -10.38 13.00 0.18
C ARG A 126 -10.07 13.56 -1.20
N LEU A 127 -9.69 12.69 -2.13
CA LEU A 127 -9.44 13.10 -3.51
C LEU A 127 -10.72 13.59 -4.19
N HIS A 128 -11.85 12.94 -3.95
CA HIS A 128 -13.14 13.40 -4.46
C HIS A 128 -13.56 14.74 -3.85
N ALA A 129 -13.13 15.03 -2.64
CA ALA A 129 -13.37 16.31 -1.99
C ALA A 129 -12.41 17.42 -2.48
N GLY A 130 -11.51 17.10 -3.43
CA GLY A 130 -10.57 18.06 -3.99
C GLY A 130 -9.29 18.25 -3.19
N GLU A 131 -9.03 17.39 -2.21
CA GLU A 131 -7.81 17.47 -1.41
C GLU A 131 -6.57 17.14 -2.27
N HIS A 132 -5.52 17.91 -2.11
CA HIS A 132 -4.26 17.73 -2.82
C HIS A 132 -3.28 16.92 -1.98
N ILE A 133 -2.62 15.95 -2.60
CA ILE A 133 -1.58 15.16 -1.96
C ILE A 133 -0.22 15.64 -2.45
N GLU A 134 0.62 16.06 -1.52
CA GLU A 134 1.95 16.58 -1.83
C GLU A 134 2.76 15.57 -2.65
N GLY A 135 3.37 16.04 -3.71
CA GLY A 135 4.18 15.22 -4.61
C GLY A 135 3.40 14.58 -5.76
N TYR A 136 2.08 14.80 -5.82
CA TYR A 136 1.23 14.25 -6.87
C TYR A 136 0.45 15.35 -7.56
N THR A 137 0.16 15.15 -8.85
CA THR A 137 -0.55 16.13 -9.69
C THR A 137 -2.05 15.83 -9.71
N ASP A 138 -2.84 16.77 -10.22
CA ASP A 138 -4.27 16.54 -10.46
C ASP A 138 -4.48 15.39 -11.46
N ALA A 139 -3.60 15.25 -12.44
CA ALA A 139 -3.65 14.14 -13.38
C ALA A 139 -3.42 12.79 -12.66
N ASP A 140 -2.50 12.74 -11.69
CA ASP A 140 -2.29 11.57 -10.86
C ASP A 140 -3.55 11.22 -10.08
N ALA A 141 -4.20 12.20 -9.46
CA ALA A 141 -5.43 12.00 -8.71
C ALA A 141 -6.54 11.44 -9.62
N ARG A 142 -6.70 12.00 -10.82
CA ARG A 142 -7.69 11.53 -11.79
C ARG A 142 -7.41 10.10 -12.22
N MET A 143 -6.16 9.76 -12.50
CA MET A 143 -5.77 8.40 -12.85
C MET A 143 -6.05 7.43 -11.70
N ALA A 144 -5.68 7.80 -10.48
CA ALA A 144 -5.94 6.98 -9.30
C ALA A 144 -7.43 6.72 -9.08
N LEU A 145 -8.27 7.73 -9.36
CA LEU A 145 -9.73 7.65 -9.25
C LEU A 145 -10.39 6.92 -10.43
N GLY A 146 -9.64 6.60 -11.48
CA GLY A 146 -10.21 5.99 -12.69
C GLY A 146 -10.94 6.96 -13.61
N LEU A 147 -10.72 8.27 -13.45
CA LEU A 147 -11.40 9.31 -14.24
C LEU A 147 -10.72 9.60 -15.57
N ASP A 148 -9.49 9.15 -15.74
CA ASP A 148 -8.74 9.28 -16.98
C ASP A 148 -9.36 8.53 -18.15
N GLU A 149 -10.08 7.45 -17.90
CA GLU A 149 -10.74 6.63 -18.90
C GLU A 149 -12.03 7.24 -19.44
N ALA A 150 -12.61 8.19 -18.71
CA ALA A 150 -13.87 8.84 -19.11
C ALA A 150 -13.77 9.61 -20.43
N ARG A 151 -12.57 9.87 -20.92
CA ARG A 151 -12.34 10.59 -22.19
C ARG A 151 -12.51 9.72 -23.42
N LEU A 152 -12.61 8.41 -23.25
CA LEU A 152 -12.70 7.46 -24.36
C LEU A 152 -14.14 7.05 -24.67
N ALA A 153 -15.06 7.56 -23.91
CA ALA A 153 -16.49 7.31 -24.13
C ALA A 153 -17.08 8.26 -25.15
#